data_2a3636131057c9f19f56cf8da1d7f9e8
#
_entry.id   2a3636131057c9f19f56cf8da1d7f9e8
#
_cell.length_a   1.000
_cell.length_b   1.000
_cell.length_c   1.000
_cell.angle_alpha   90.00
_cell.angle_beta   90.00
_cell.angle_gamma   90.00
#
_symmetry.space_group_name_H-M   'P 1'
#
loop_
_entity.id
_entity.type
_entity.pdbx_description
1 polymer ?
#
loop_
_entity_poly.entity_id
_entity_poly.type
_entity_poly.pdbx_seq_one_letter_code
_entity_poly.pdbx_strand_id
1 'polypeptide(L)'
;MNPPPPPSSGHWFESDPLWFKKAVFYEIHLRGFFDGNADGSGDFRGLTEKLDYLEWLGIDCIWLLPMYASPLRDGGYDIADYYQVHPDYGTIDDVKTFIEASHERGLRVIADLVMNHTSSDHPWFQRARQAPAGSAERDWYVWSDTNQKYEEARIIFTDTESSNWTWDDVAGAYYWHRFFSHQPDLNFDNRDVQEGMLDVLRFWLDLGLDGFRLDAVPYLFEREGTNSENLPETHDFLKRV
;
A
#
# COMPACT_ATOMS: atom_id res chain seq x y z
N MET A 1 -49.03 -9.00 -21.61
CA MET A 1 -48.07 -8.72 -20.53
C MET A 1 -46.83 -8.18 -21.21
N ASN A 2 -46.48 -6.96 -20.91
CA ASN A 2 -45.19 -6.41 -21.41
C ASN A 2 -44.06 -7.19 -20.73
N PRO A 3 -42.97 -7.50 -21.43
CA PRO A 3 -41.79 -8.07 -20.81
C PRO A 3 -41.30 -7.10 -19.73
N PRO A 4 -40.73 -7.62 -18.63
CA PRO A 4 -40.14 -6.76 -17.63
C PRO A 4 -39.07 -5.87 -18.29
N PRO A 5 -38.87 -4.62 -17.84
CA PRO A 5 -37.81 -3.78 -18.36
C PRO A 5 -36.46 -4.50 -18.16
N PRO A 6 -35.51 -4.33 -19.09
CA PRO A 6 -34.17 -4.88 -18.89
C PRO A 6 -33.63 -4.36 -17.55
N PRO A 7 -32.84 -5.16 -16.83
CA PRO A 7 -32.21 -4.70 -15.61
C PRO A 7 -31.45 -3.40 -15.93
N SER A 8 -31.61 -2.39 -15.08
CA SER A 8 -30.81 -1.18 -15.19
C SER A 8 -29.34 -1.60 -15.25
N SER A 9 -28.60 -1.13 -16.23
CA SER A 9 -27.18 -1.43 -16.46
C SER A 9 -26.25 -0.90 -15.38
N GLY A 10 -26.77 -0.48 -14.23
CA GLY A 10 -26.03 0.02 -13.10
C GLY A 10 -25.89 -1.06 -12.01
N HIS A 11 -24.69 -1.29 -11.55
CA HIS A 11 -24.44 -2.16 -10.41
C HIS A 11 -25.00 -1.55 -9.13
N TRP A 12 -25.44 -2.39 -8.17
CA TRP A 12 -26.09 -1.95 -6.93
C TRP A 12 -25.26 -0.94 -6.11
N PHE A 13 -23.92 -1.01 -6.21
CA PHE A 13 -22.99 -0.16 -5.48
C PHE A 13 -22.77 1.22 -6.10
N GLU A 14 -23.17 1.48 -7.34
CA GLU A 14 -22.96 2.78 -8.02
C GLU A 14 -23.67 3.93 -7.33
N SER A 15 -24.80 3.65 -6.68
CA SER A 15 -25.59 4.64 -5.95
C SER A 15 -25.46 4.56 -4.43
N ASP A 16 -24.71 3.62 -3.90
CA ASP A 16 -24.52 3.41 -2.44
C ASP A 16 -23.11 3.87 -2.00
N PRO A 17 -22.96 5.06 -1.37
CA PRO A 17 -21.66 5.54 -0.90
C PRO A 17 -21.06 4.67 0.21
N LEU A 18 -21.84 3.77 0.81
CA LEU A 18 -21.41 2.82 1.83
C LEU A 18 -21.35 1.39 1.30
N TRP A 19 -21.20 1.21 0.00
CA TRP A 19 -21.15 -0.08 -0.67
C TRP A 19 -20.15 -1.05 0.00
N PHE A 20 -18.99 -0.54 0.40
CA PHE A 20 -17.92 -1.32 1.02
C PHE A 20 -18.32 -2.00 2.34
N LYS A 21 -19.41 -1.54 3.01
CA LYS A 21 -19.91 -2.19 4.23
C LYS A 21 -20.73 -3.45 3.98
N LYS A 22 -21.13 -3.67 2.74
CA LYS A 22 -21.99 -4.80 2.34
C LYS A 22 -21.29 -5.73 1.34
N ALA A 23 -20.26 -5.23 0.66
CA ALA A 23 -19.55 -5.94 -0.38
C ALA A 23 -18.81 -7.18 0.15
N VAL A 24 -18.78 -8.22 -0.66
CA VAL A 24 -17.93 -9.38 -0.47
C VAL A 24 -16.60 -9.10 -1.14
N PHE A 25 -15.55 -8.97 -0.34
CA PHE A 25 -14.17 -8.79 -0.81
C PHE A 25 -13.48 -10.12 -1.01
N TYR A 26 -12.73 -10.24 -2.10
CA TYR A 26 -11.86 -11.37 -2.35
C TYR A 26 -10.41 -10.88 -2.43
N GLU A 27 -9.61 -11.26 -1.44
CA GLU A 27 -8.20 -10.91 -1.35
C GLU A 27 -7.37 -11.76 -2.32
N ILE A 28 -6.52 -11.12 -3.11
CA ILE A 28 -5.67 -11.77 -4.10
C ILE A 28 -4.20 -11.41 -3.88
N HIS A 29 -3.40 -12.44 -3.58
CA HIS A 29 -1.95 -12.38 -3.75
C HIS A 29 -1.63 -12.72 -5.21
N LEU A 30 -1.34 -11.68 -6.01
CA LEU A 30 -1.24 -11.79 -7.47
C LEU A 30 -0.26 -12.90 -7.90
N ARG A 31 0.93 -12.92 -7.30
CA ARG A 31 1.99 -13.90 -7.58
C ARG A 31 1.53 -15.36 -7.47
N GLY A 32 0.62 -15.65 -6.56
CA GLY A 32 0.14 -17.00 -6.27
C GLY A 32 -1.19 -17.36 -6.93
N PHE A 33 -1.81 -16.45 -7.69
CA PHE A 33 -3.18 -16.64 -8.15
C PHE A 33 -3.28 -17.38 -9.49
N PHE A 34 -2.76 -16.79 -10.58
CA PHE A 34 -2.75 -17.45 -11.89
C PHE A 34 -1.67 -16.85 -12.80
N ASP A 35 -0.85 -17.73 -13.37
CA ASP A 35 0.24 -17.43 -14.30
C ASP A 35 -0.29 -17.38 -15.73
N GLY A 36 -0.38 -16.19 -16.31
CA GLY A 36 -0.89 -15.96 -17.67
C GLY A 36 0.16 -16.04 -18.76
N ASN A 37 1.44 -15.99 -18.42
CA ASN A 37 2.55 -15.96 -19.35
C ASN A 37 3.43 -17.23 -19.30
N ALA A 38 3.18 -18.13 -18.34
CA ALA A 38 3.88 -19.39 -18.10
C ALA A 38 5.34 -19.21 -17.64
N ASP A 39 5.62 -18.17 -16.84
CA ASP A 39 6.93 -17.94 -16.23
C ASP A 39 7.07 -18.49 -14.80
N GLY A 40 5.99 -18.99 -14.22
CA GLY A 40 5.92 -19.56 -12.87
C GLY A 40 5.43 -18.59 -11.81
N SER A 41 5.11 -17.35 -12.17
CA SER A 41 4.54 -16.32 -11.29
C SER A 41 3.15 -15.90 -11.79
N GLY A 42 2.19 -15.69 -10.89
CA GLY A 42 0.92 -15.11 -11.24
C GLY A 42 1.08 -13.63 -11.63
N ASP A 43 0.26 -13.18 -12.59
CA ASP A 43 0.36 -11.86 -13.19
C ASP A 43 -1.03 -11.25 -13.50
N PHE A 44 -1.08 -9.96 -13.90
CA PHE A 44 -2.33 -9.28 -14.25
C PHE A 44 -3.03 -9.88 -15.47
N ARG A 45 -2.29 -10.43 -16.42
CA ARG A 45 -2.87 -11.14 -17.56
C ARG A 45 -3.61 -12.38 -17.08
N GLY A 46 -2.97 -13.20 -16.26
CA GLY A 46 -3.58 -14.39 -15.69
C GLY A 46 -4.78 -14.06 -14.80
N LEU A 47 -4.68 -13.01 -13.98
CA LEU A 47 -5.81 -12.56 -13.18
C LEU A 47 -6.98 -12.10 -14.06
N THR A 48 -6.72 -11.38 -15.15
CA THR A 48 -7.75 -10.96 -16.12
C THR A 48 -8.44 -12.17 -16.75
N GLU A 49 -7.71 -13.22 -17.08
CA GLU A 49 -8.27 -14.48 -17.61
C GLU A 49 -9.18 -15.22 -16.61
N LYS A 50 -9.07 -14.90 -15.32
CA LYS A 50 -9.88 -15.50 -14.23
C LYS A 50 -11.05 -14.66 -13.75
N LEU A 51 -11.31 -13.51 -14.35
CA LEU A 51 -12.42 -12.65 -13.95
C LEU A 51 -13.79 -13.34 -14.05
N ASP A 52 -14.02 -14.18 -15.05
CA ASP A 52 -15.27 -14.94 -15.18
C ASP A 52 -15.48 -15.90 -13.99
N TYR A 53 -14.40 -16.48 -13.44
CA TYR A 53 -14.46 -17.29 -12.22
C TYR A 53 -14.83 -16.45 -11.01
N LEU A 54 -14.24 -15.25 -10.86
CA LEU A 54 -14.51 -14.35 -9.73
C LEU A 54 -15.94 -13.80 -9.79
N GLU A 55 -16.44 -13.47 -10.98
CA GLU A 55 -17.85 -13.10 -11.20
C GLU A 55 -18.79 -14.26 -10.85
N TRP A 56 -18.49 -15.48 -11.33
CA TRP A 56 -19.27 -16.68 -11.00
C TRP A 56 -19.28 -16.98 -9.49
N LEU A 57 -18.17 -16.70 -8.79
CA LEU A 57 -18.05 -16.88 -7.33
C LEU A 57 -18.98 -15.92 -6.57
N GLY A 58 -19.40 -14.81 -7.19
CA GLY A 58 -20.33 -13.84 -6.63
C GLY A 58 -19.69 -12.86 -5.67
N ILE A 59 -18.44 -12.50 -5.89
CA ILE A 59 -17.76 -11.43 -5.16
C ILE A 59 -18.17 -10.06 -5.71
N ASP A 60 -18.02 -9.01 -4.90
CA ASP A 60 -18.32 -7.64 -5.30
C ASP A 60 -17.06 -6.82 -5.55
N CYS A 61 -15.97 -7.15 -4.88
CA CYS A 61 -14.74 -6.38 -4.91
C CYS A 61 -13.49 -7.26 -4.82
N ILE A 62 -12.53 -7.00 -5.68
CA ILE A 62 -11.19 -7.59 -5.65
C ILE A 62 -10.30 -6.69 -4.80
N TRP A 63 -9.63 -7.27 -3.81
CA TRP A 63 -8.58 -6.63 -3.04
C TRP A 63 -7.23 -7.20 -3.44
N LEU A 64 -6.44 -6.38 -4.11
CA LEU A 64 -5.07 -6.73 -4.51
C LEU A 64 -4.10 -6.48 -3.34
N LEU A 65 -3.37 -7.50 -2.92
CA LEU A 65 -2.18 -7.33 -2.10
C LEU A 65 -1.13 -6.48 -2.84
N PRO A 66 -0.09 -5.95 -2.16
CA PRO A 66 0.83 -5.00 -2.78
C PRO A 66 1.36 -5.49 -4.14
N MET A 67 1.10 -4.70 -5.18
CA MET A 67 1.43 -5.01 -6.57
C MET A 67 2.58 -4.15 -7.12
N TYR A 68 3.09 -3.25 -6.29
CA TYR A 68 4.09 -2.24 -6.67
C TYR A 68 5.49 -2.83 -6.85
N ALA A 69 6.39 -2.07 -7.50
CA ALA A 69 7.80 -2.45 -7.56
C ALA A 69 8.38 -2.60 -6.15
N SER A 70 8.94 -3.78 -5.87
CA SER A 70 9.42 -4.19 -4.56
C SER A 70 10.55 -5.21 -4.70
N PRO A 71 11.53 -5.25 -3.81
CA PRO A 71 12.48 -6.36 -3.72
C PRO A 71 11.84 -7.65 -3.15
N LEU A 72 10.56 -7.63 -2.76
CA LEU A 72 9.77 -8.75 -2.25
C LEU A 72 10.35 -9.42 -0.99
N ARG A 73 11.11 -8.69 -0.16
CA ARG A 73 11.64 -9.20 1.11
C ARG A 73 10.53 -9.45 2.14
N ASP A 74 9.41 -8.73 1.98
CA ASP A 74 8.19 -8.87 2.79
C ASP A 74 6.95 -9.00 1.88
N GLY A 75 7.00 -9.89 0.90
CA GLY A 75 5.84 -10.22 0.06
C GLY A 75 5.24 -9.04 -0.74
N GLY A 76 5.98 -7.94 -0.87
CA GLY A 76 5.54 -6.71 -1.57
C GLY A 76 5.23 -5.55 -0.64
N TYR A 77 5.18 -5.75 0.69
CA TYR A 77 4.98 -4.67 1.66
C TYR A 77 6.20 -3.75 1.82
N ASP A 78 7.36 -4.12 1.28
CA ASP A 78 8.57 -3.30 1.17
C ASP A 78 8.63 -2.61 -0.21
N ILE A 79 7.83 -1.56 -0.40
CA ILE A 79 7.64 -0.87 -1.69
C ILE A 79 8.88 -0.05 -2.05
N ALA A 80 9.44 -0.28 -3.25
CA ALA A 80 10.57 0.47 -3.79
C ALA A 80 10.16 1.57 -4.78
N ASP A 81 8.98 1.48 -5.40
CA ASP A 81 8.40 2.53 -6.24
C ASP A 81 6.87 2.38 -6.27
N TYR A 82 6.17 3.41 -5.76
CA TYR A 82 4.70 3.43 -5.72
C TYR A 82 4.03 3.63 -7.07
N TYR A 83 4.77 4.13 -8.07
CA TYR A 83 4.24 4.48 -9.39
C TYR A 83 4.53 3.41 -10.46
N GLN A 84 5.13 2.29 -10.06
CA GLN A 84 5.46 1.18 -10.93
C GLN A 84 4.85 -0.12 -10.41
N VAL A 85 4.43 -0.97 -11.34
CA VAL A 85 4.02 -2.35 -11.05
C VAL A 85 5.26 -3.22 -10.94
N HIS A 86 5.23 -4.26 -10.09
CA HIS A 86 6.31 -5.23 -10.03
C HIS A 86 6.48 -5.91 -11.41
N PRO A 87 7.72 -6.02 -11.93
CA PRO A 87 7.95 -6.55 -13.29
C PRO A 87 7.35 -7.93 -13.55
N ASP A 88 7.35 -8.83 -12.55
CA ASP A 88 6.78 -10.17 -12.69
C ASP A 88 5.24 -10.13 -12.81
N TYR A 89 4.59 -9.03 -12.43
CA TYR A 89 3.13 -8.91 -12.44
C TYR A 89 2.60 -8.26 -13.73
N GLY A 90 3.47 -7.60 -14.49
CA GLY A 90 3.13 -6.92 -15.74
C GLY A 90 3.43 -5.42 -15.74
N THR A 91 2.64 -4.66 -16.46
CA THR A 91 2.80 -3.22 -16.68
C THR A 91 1.61 -2.42 -16.16
N ILE A 92 1.74 -1.10 -16.14
CA ILE A 92 0.62 -0.18 -15.85
C ILE A 92 -0.56 -0.40 -16.83
N ASP A 93 -0.26 -0.69 -18.09
CA ASP A 93 -1.31 -0.95 -19.10
C ASP A 93 -2.05 -2.28 -18.83
N ASP A 94 -1.35 -3.29 -18.31
CA ASP A 94 -1.99 -4.53 -17.88
C ASP A 94 -2.93 -4.29 -16.69
N VAL A 95 -2.53 -3.43 -15.73
CA VAL A 95 -3.41 -3.02 -14.62
C VAL A 95 -4.65 -2.30 -15.12
N LYS A 96 -4.51 -1.35 -16.06
CA LYS A 96 -5.66 -0.65 -16.66
C LYS A 96 -6.62 -1.63 -17.33
N THR A 97 -6.08 -2.52 -18.15
CA THR A 97 -6.87 -3.55 -18.84
C THR A 97 -7.62 -4.44 -17.83
N PHE A 98 -6.97 -4.83 -16.76
CA PHE A 98 -7.58 -5.60 -15.69
C PHE A 98 -8.71 -4.85 -14.99
N ILE A 99 -8.50 -3.55 -14.63
CA ILE A 99 -9.51 -2.72 -13.98
C ILE A 99 -10.72 -2.54 -14.89
N GLU A 100 -10.51 -2.19 -16.16
CA GLU A 100 -11.58 -2.03 -17.16
C GLU A 100 -12.39 -3.32 -17.31
N ALA A 101 -11.72 -4.47 -17.48
CA ALA A 101 -12.38 -5.77 -17.60
C ALA A 101 -13.12 -6.19 -16.32
N SER A 102 -12.66 -5.77 -15.14
CA SER A 102 -13.34 -5.97 -13.86
C SER A 102 -14.62 -5.14 -13.79
N HIS A 103 -14.54 -3.86 -14.13
CA HIS A 103 -15.68 -2.95 -14.15
C HIS A 103 -16.77 -3.40 -15.14
N GLU A 104 -16.42 -3.92 -16.33
CA GLU A 104 -17.36 -4.48 -17.28
C GLU A 104 -18.19 -5.63 -16.70
N ARG A 105 -17.64 -6.36 -15.73
CA ARG A 105 -18.30 -7.46 -14.98
C ARG A 105 -19.00 -6.99 -13.69
N GLY A 106 -18.92 -5.70 -13.39
CA GLY A 106 -19.47 -5.16 -12.15
C GLY A 106 -18.65 -5.48 -10.90
N LEU A 107 -17.39 -5.79 -11.07
CA LEU A 107 -16.45 -5.98 -9.96
C LEU A 107 -15.71 -4.67 -9.68
N ARG A 108 -15.61 -4.28 -8.42
CA ARG A 108 -14.73 -3.20 -7.99
C ARG A 108 -13.33 -3.72 -7.71
N VAL A 109 -12.35 -2.83 -7.78
CA VAL A 109 -10.95 -3.17 -7.52
C VAL A 109 -10.37 -2.18 -6.52
N ILE A 110 -9.88 -2.69 -5.40
CA ILE A 110 -9.07 -1.93 -4.45
C ILE A 110 -7.67 -2.54 -4.36
N ALA A 111 -6.68 -1.72 -4.03
CA ALA A 111 -5.32 -2.18 -3.79
C ALA A 111 -4.89 -1.94 -2.35
N ASP A 112 -3.95 -2.74 -1.89
CA ASP A 112 -3.26 -2.49 -0.63
C ASP A 112 -2.33 -1.29 -0.79
N LEU A 113 -2.33 -0.35 0.15
CA LEU A 113 -1.41 0.78 0.16
C LEU A 113 -0.67 0.84 1.49
N VAL A 114 0.63 0.61 1.42
CA VAL A 114 1.55 0.71 2.56
C VAL A 114 1.98 2.16 2.70
N MET A 115 1.40 2.88 3.66
CA MET A 115 1.70 4.31 3.86
C MET A 115 2.80 4.54 4.89
N ASN A 116 2.93 3.63 5.86
CA ASN A 116 3.78 3.82 7.03
C ASN A 116 5.28 3.87 6.69
N HIS A 117 5.73 3.05 5.77
CA HIS A 117 7.14 2.82 5.46
C HIS A 117 7.36 2.55 3.98
N THR A 118 8.61 2.58 3.57
CA THR A 118 9.03 2.13 2.23
C THR A 118 10.07 1.03 2.34
N SER A 119 10.42 0.38 1.23
CA SER A 119 11.67 -0.36 1.17
C SER A 119 12.87 0.56 1.42
N SER A 120 13.92 0.02 2.05
CA SER A 120 15.21 0.70 2.09
C SER A 120 15.80 0.97 0.69
N ASP A 121 15.31 0.26 -0.35
CA ASP A 121 15.73 0.47 -1.74
C ASP A 121 14.95 1.62 -2.42
N HIS A 122 13.92 2.18 -1.76
CA HIS A 122 13.12 3.27 -2.31
C HIS A 122 13.98 4.53 -2.56
N PRO A 123 13.84 5.23 -3.70
CA PRO A 123 14.60 6.44 -4.00
C PRO A 123 14.47 7.55 -2.95
N TRP A 124 13.33 7.64 -2.25
CA TRP A 124 13.16 8.60 -1.14
C TRP A 124 14.13 8.30 -0.01
N PHE A 125 14.23 7.02 0.43
CA PHE A 125 15.16 6.65 1.49
C PHE A 125 16.62 6.80 1.04
N GLN A 126 16.95 6.40 -0.18
CA GLN A 126 18.30 6.52 -0.73
C GLN A 126 18.76 8.00 -0.83
N ARG A 127 17.87 8.94 -1.12
CA ARG A 127 18.16 10.38 -1.04
C ARG A 127 18.29 10.84 0.41
N ALA A 128 17.34 10.48 1.27
CA ALA A 128 17.33 10.90 2.67
C ALA A 128 18.60 10.48 3.42
N ARG A 129 19.07 9.23 3.25
CA ARG A 129 20.27 8.72 3.94
C ARG A 129 21.57 9.43 3.51
N GLN A 130 21.61 9.99 2.30
CA GLN A 130 22.76 10.75 1.77
C GLN A 130 22.68 12.24 2.05
N ALA A 131 21.51 12.75 2.42
CA ALA A 131 21.27 14.16 2.65
C ALA A 131 21.84 14.62 4.01
N PRO A 132 22.26 15.91 4.16
CA PRO A 132 22.70 16.44 5.44
C PRO A 132 21.60 16.36 6.51
N ALA A 133 22.01 16.15 7.77
CA ALA A 133 21.08 16.22 8.90
C ALA A 133 20.36 17.58 8.92
N GLY A 134 19.03 17.56 9.13
CA GLY A 134 18.19 18.75 9.14
C GLY A 134 17.80 19.30 7.76
N SER A 135 18.21 18.67 6.65
CA SER A 135 17.72 19.02 5.30
C SER A 135 16.30 18.51 5.06
N ALA A 136 15.60 19.10 4.08
CA ALA A 136 14.25 18.67 3.69
C ALA A 136 14.21 17.21 3.21
N GLU A 137 15.24 16.78 2.48
CA GLU A 137 15.33 15.39 2.00
C GLU A 137 15.54 14.40 3.15
N ARG A 138 16.35 14.77 4.17
CA ARG A 138 16.58 13.96 5.37
C ARG A 138 15.28 13.77 6.15
N ASP A 139 14.47 14.80 6.23
CA ASP A 139 13.24 14.86 7.02
C ASP A 139 12.08 14.01 6.46
N TRP A 140 12.29 13.28 5.35
CA TRP A 140 11.30 12.34 4.83
C TRP A 140 11.17 11.08 5.67
N TYR A 141 12.17 10.75 6.49
CA TYR A 141 12.17 9.59 7.38
C TYR A 141 12.45 9.98 8.81
N VAL A 142 12.15 9.11 9.75
CA VAL A 142 12.35 9.35 11.18
C VAL A 142 13.78 8.98 11.55
N TRP A 143 14.57 9.96 12.01
CA TRP A 143 15.99 9.80 12.35
C TRP A 143 16.29 10.21 13.78
N SER A 144 17.35 9.63 14.36
CA SER A 144 17.86 9.98 15.68
C SER A 144 19.37 9.72 15.79
N ASP A 145 20.04 10.52 16.62
CA ASP A 145 21.45 10.27 17.00
C ASP A 145 21.57 9.13 18.03
N THR A 146 20.47 8.65 18.59
CA THR A 146 20.42 7.59 19.59
C THR A 146 19.28 6.62 19.29
N ASN A 147 19.42 5.37 19.70
CA ASN A 147 18.39 4.33 19.61
C ASN A 147 17.50 4.24 20.87
N GLN A 148 17.47 5.29 21.70
CA GLN A 148 16.75 5.31 22.98
C GLN A 148 15.46 6.14 22.97
N LYS A 149 15.02 6.62 21.79
CA LYS A 149 13.73 7.29 21.66
C LYS A 149 12.60 6.27 21.48
N TYR A 150 11.38 6.67 21.91
CA TYR A 150 10.15 5.90 21.75
C TYR A 150 10.23 4.51 22.37
N GLU A 151 10.83 4.38 23.55
CA GLU A 151 11.07 3.09 24.23
C GLU A 151 9.78 2.33 24.56
N GLU A 152 8.65 3.04 24.72
CA GLU A 152 7.34 2.43 24.97
C GLU A 152 6.70 1.82 23.71
N ALA A 153 7.25 2.10 22.53
CA ALA A 153 6.81 1.51 21.29
C ALA A 153 7.30 0.06 21.17
N ARG A 154 6.37 -0.89 21.21
CA ARG A 154 6.71 -2.32 21.12
C ARG A 154 7.38 -2.68 19.79
N ILE A 155 8.25 -3.65 19.80
CA ILE A 155 8.76 -4.30 18.59
C ILE A 155 7.67 -5.25 18.08
N ILE A 156 7.35 -5.15 16.79
CA ILE A 156 6.30 -5.99 16.17
C ILE A 156 6.83 -7.40 15.89
N PHE A 157 8.00 -7.51 15.25
CA PHE A 157 8.59 -8.79 14.85
C PHE A 157 9.72 -9.19 15.79
N THR A 158 9.38 -9.58 17.01
CA THR A 158 10.34 -9.91 18.08
C THR A 158 11.21 -11.14 17.80
N ASP A 159 10.88 -11.94 16.80
CA ASP A 159 11.64 -13.09 16.32
C ASP A 159 12.79 -12.72 15.37
N THR A 160 12.70 -11.57 14.73
CA THR A 160 13.69 -11.09 13.74
C THR A 160 14.33 -9.76 14.12
N GLU A 161 13.63 -8.88 14.82
CA GLU A 161 14.08 -7.54 15.18
C GLU A 161 14.34 -7.44 16.71
N SER A 162 15.44 -6.81 17.07
CA SER A 162 15.81 -6.54 18.47
C SER A 162 15.62 -5.09 18.90
N SER A 163 15.31 -4.20 17.95
CA SER A 163 15.08 -2.76 18.14
C SER A 163 14.21 -2.24 17.03
N ASN A 164 13.48 -1.15 17.28
CA ASN A 164 12.82 -0.35 16.24
C ASN A 164 13.77 0.67 15.59
N TRP A 165 15.05 0.68 15.98
CA TRP A 165 16.08 1.55 15.45
C TRP A 165 17.21 0.75 14.82
N THR A 166 17.62 1.16 13.61
CA THR A 166 18.78 0.59 12.92
C THR A 166 19.76 1.71 12.55
N TRP A 167 21.05 1.46 12.80
CA TRP A 167 22.14 2.37 12.42
C TRP A 167 22.36 2.35 10.92
N ASP A 168 22.49 3.53 10.31
CA ASP A 168 22.85 3.71 8.91
C ASP A 168 24.22 4.38 8.80
N ASP A 169 25.20 3.65 8.28
CA ASP A 169 26.58 4.14 8.15
C ASP A 169 26.71 5.33 7.18
N VAL A 170 25.84 5.42 6.17
CA VAL A 170 25.84 6.53 5.19
C VAL A 170 25.28 7.77 5.81
N ALA A 171 24.17 7.64 6.53
CA ALA A 171 23.52 8.74 7.23
C ALA A 171 24.28 9.18 8.48
N GLY A 172 25.07 8.28 9.10
CA GLY A 172 25.71 8.48 10.40
C GLY A 172 24.67 8.71 11.51
N ALA A 173 23.52 8.06 11.44
CA ALA A 173 22.38 8.19 12.35
C ALA A 173 21.56 6.91 12.38
N TYR A 174 20.72 6.76 13.40
CA TYR A 174 19.69 5.72 13.45
C TYR A 174 18.46 6.18 12.68
N TYR A 175 17.85 5.26 11.91
CA TYR A 175 16.50 5.44 11.37
C TYR A 175 15.51 4.53 12.09
N TRP A 176 14.29 5.00 12.20
CA TRP A 176 13.17 4.27 12.79
C TRP A 176 12.55 3.31 11.79
N HIS A 177 12.16 2.14 12.27
CA HIS A 177 11.33 1.17 11.54
C HIS A 177 10.43 0.44 12.51
N ARG A 178 9.13 0.44 12.24
CA ARG A 178 8.19 -0.24 13.11
C ARG A 178 8.12 -1.75 12.82
N PHE A 179 8.46 -2.12 11.59
CA PHE A 179 8.45 -3.48 11.08
C PHE A 179 9.88 -3.98 10.89
N PHE A 180 10.24 -4.46 9.71
CA PHE A 180 11.60 -4.94 9.46
C PHE A 180 12.61 -3.79 9.29
N SER A 181 13.86 -4.06 9.62
CA SER A 181 14.95 -3.09 9.45
C SER A 181 15.16 -2.64 7.99
N HIS A 182 14.68 -3.40 7.01
CA HIS A 182 14.69 -2.99 5.61
C HIS A 182 13.44 -2.17 5.19
N GLN A 183 12.59 -1.78 6.15
CA GLN A 183 11.36 -1.00 5.95
C GLN A 183 11.40 0.28 6.80
N PRO A 184 12.24 1.28 6.44
CA PRO A 184 12.31 2.55 7.17
C PRO A 184 10.99 3.29 7.14
N ASP A 185 10.54 3.80 8.29
CA ASP A 185 9.29 4.51 8.45
C ASP A 185 9.39 5.96 7.93
N LEU A 186 8.35 6.37 7.23
CA LEU A 186 8.18 7.72 6.73
C LEU A 186 7.83 8.68 7.87
N ASN A 187 8.35 9.89 7.82
CA ASN A 187 8.09 10.94 8.81
C ASN A 187 6.79 11.68 8.50
N PHE A 188 5.68 11.25 9.07
CA PHE A 188 4.36 11.88 8.87
C PHE A 188 4.20 13.25 9.57
N ASP A 189 5.13 13.67 10.41
CA ASP A 189 5.20 15.07 10.86
C ASP A 189 5.59 16.02 9.71
N ASN A 190 6.27 15.49 8.70
CA ASN A 190 6.61 16.21 7.48
C ASN A 190 5.41 16.29 6.53
N ARG A 191 4.99 17.52 6.20
CA ARG A 191 3.87 17.72 5.26
C ARG A 191 4.15 17.23 3.84
N ASP A 192 5.39 17.27 3.39
CA ASP A 192 5.77 16.81 2.05
C ASP A 192 5.60 15.28 1.94
N VAL A 193 5.84 14.54 3.03
CA VAL A 193 5.55 13.10 3.11
C VAL A 193 4.04 12.86 3.00
N GLN A 194 3.23 13.60 3.74
CA GLN A 194 1.77 13.48 3.69
C GLN A 194 1.23 13.77 2.27
N GLU A 195 1.71 14.85 1.62
CA GLU A 195 1.30 15.17 0.24
C GLU A 195 1.79 14.12 -0.75
N GLY A 196 3.03 13.62 -0.60
CA GLY A 196 3.57 12.55 -1.43
C GLY A 196 2.71 11.29 -1.39
N MET A 197 2.20 10.90 -0.21
CA MET A 197 1.28 9.77 -0.09
C MET A 197 -0.10 10.08 -0.70
N LEU A 198 -0.61 11.30 -0.55
CA LEU A 198 -1.86 11.71 -1.21
C LEU A 198 -1.71 11.73 -2.74
N ASP A 199 -0.54 12.06 -3.27
CA ASP A 199 -0.27 12.00 -4.72
C ASP A 199 -0.23 10.55 -5.23
N VAL A 200 0.31 9.61 -4.45
CA VAL A 200 0.23 8.17 -4.76
C VAL A 200 -1.22 7.72 -4.84
N LEU A 201 -2.05 8.08 -3.85
CA LEU A 201 -3.49 7.76 -3.85
C LEU A 201 -4.18 8.30 -5.11
N ARG A 202 -3.97 9.59 -5.43
CA ARG A 202 -4.55 10.24 -6.62
C ARG A 202 -4.15 9.53 -7.91
N PHE A 203 -2.86 9.20 -8.06
CA PHE A 203 -2.35 8.52 -9.24
C PHE A 203 -3.11 7.23 -9.53
N TRP A 204 -3.30 6.38 -8.53
CA TRP A 204 -3.96 5.09 -8.71
C TRP A 204 -5.49 5.21 -8.84
N LEU A 205 -6.11 6.17 -8.16
CA LEU A 205 -7.54 6.48 -8.36
C LEU A 205 -7.79 7.04 -9.78
N ASP A 206 -6.94 7.93 -10.26
CA ASP A 206 -7.03 8.47 -11.64
C ASP A 206 -6.80 7.38 -12.69
N LEU A 207 -6.04 6.33 -12.35
CA LEU A 207 -5.83 5.16 -13.19
C LEU A 207 -7.05 4.24 -13.24
N GLY A 208 -7.95 4.32 -12.24
CA GLY A 208 -9.24 3.61 -12.23
C GLY A 208 -9.51 2.72 -11.01
N LEU A 209 -8.61 2.65 -10.01
CA LEU A 209 -8.92 1.94 -8.78
C LEU A 209 -10.14 2.54 -8.07
N ASP A 210 -10.98 1.71 -7.46
CA ASP A 210 -12.16 2.12 -6.70
C ASP A 210 -11.85 2.51 -5.25
N GLY A 211 -10.64 2.26 -4.78
CA GLY A 211 -10.21 2.58 -3.43
C GLY A 211 -8.98 1.82 -2.98
N PHE A 212 -8.75 1.85 -1.66
CA PHE A 212 -7.58 1.23 -1.04
C PHE A 212 -7.94 0.53 0.27
N ARG A 213 -7.20 -0.49 0.58
CA ARG A 213 -6.99 -0.97 1.94
C ARG A 213 -5.68 -0.35 2.44
N LEU A 214 -5.76 0.47 3.48
CA LEU A 214 -4.60 1.15 4.04
C LEU A 214 -3.90 0.27 5.07
N ASP A 215 -2.67 -0.14 4.77
CA ASP A 215 -1.85 -0.95 5.66
C ASP A 215 -1.18 -0.10 6.75
N ALA A 216 -0.94 -0.72 7.92
CA ALA A 216 -0.11 -0.19 9.00
C ALA A 216 -0.51 1.22 9.52
N VAL A 217 -1.73 1.69 9.26
CA VAL A 217 -2.17 3.04 9.63
C VAL A 217 -2.08 3.39 11.12
N PRO A 218 -2.12 2.46 12.10
CA PRO A 218 -1.93 2.82 13.50
C PRO A 218 -0.57 3.44 13.82
N TYR A 219 0.44 3.27 12.98
CA TYR A 219 1.85 3.51 13.30
C TYR A 219 2.46 4.76 12.64
N LEU A 220 1.65 5.62 11.99
CA LEU A 220 2.13 6.74 11.16
C LEU A 220 2.89 7.84 11.91
N PHE A 221 2.74 7.92 13.23
CA PHE A 221 3.37 8.98 14.05
C PHE A 221 4.02 8.38 15.29
N GLU A 222 5.18 8.92 15.68
CA GLU A 222 5.91 8.59 16.88
C GLU A 222 5.84 9.72 17.92
N ARG A 223 5.58 9.37 19.19
CA ARG A 223 5.57 10.32 20.30
C ARG A 223 6.20 9.71 21.56
N GLU A 224 7.16 10.44 22.13
CA GLU A 224 7.74 10.05 23.43
C GLU A 224 6.66 9.88 24.49
N GLY A 225 6.87 8.89 25.38
CA GLY A 225 5.94 8.60 26.46
C GLY A 225 4.63 7.96 26.02
N THR A 226 4.56 7.46 24.79
CA THR A 226 3.40 6.74 24.24
C THR A 226 3.85 5.45 23.56
N ASN A 227 2.89 4.55 23.29
CA ASN A 227 3.16 3.35 22.49
C ASN A 227 3.28 3.65 20.98
N SER A 228 3.11 4.91 20.54
CA SER A 228 3.11 5.34 19.14
C SER A 228 2.11 4.55 18.28
N GLU A 229 0.92 4.27 18.81
CA GLU A 229 -0.16 3.57 18.10
C GLU A 229 -1.48 4.35 18.21
N ASN A 230 -2.17 4.52 17.08
CA ASN A 230 -3.50 5.17 17.02
C ASN A 230 -3.53 6.58 17.62
N LEU A 231 -2.48 7.35 17.42
CA LEU A 231 -2.38 8.71 17.94
C LEU A 231 -3.44 9.63 17.28
N PRO A 232 -3.85 10.73 17.95
CA PRO A 232 -4.82 11.69 17.39
C PRO A 232 -4.41 12.20 16.00
N GLU A 233 -3.12 12.45 15.79
CA GLU A 233 -2.53 12.92 14.52
C GLU A 233 -2.76 11.92 13.38
N THR A 234 -2.71 10.62 13.68
CA THR A 234 -3.05 9.55 12.72
C THR A 234 -4.50 9.69 12.25
N HIS A 235 -5.43 9.87 13.18
CA HIS A 235 -6.85 10.02 12.84
C HIS A 235 -7.12 11.33 12.08
N ASP A 236 -6.39 12.41 12.37
CA ASP A 236 -6.52 13.67 11.66
C ASP A 236 -5.98 13.57 10.23
N PHE A 237 -4.87 12.86 10.02
CA PHE A 237 -4.37 12.58 8.69
C PHE A 237 -5.35 11.69 7.88
N LEU A 238 -5.90 10.62 8.49
CA LEU A 238 -6.87 9.76 7.82
C LEU A 238 -8.16 10.49 7.39
N LYS A 239 -8.56 11.55 8.09
CA LYS A 239 -9.68 12.41 7.64
C LYS A 239 -9.33 13.24 6.40
N ARG A 240 -8.04 13.51 6.16
CA ARG A 240 -7.59 14.16 4.92
C ARG A 240 -7.58 13.20 3.74
N VAL A 241 -7.21 11.94 4.00
CA VAL A 241 -7.26 10.87 2.99
C VAL A 241 -8.69 10.65 2.50
#